data_04a1f79c653e1f7b37a024fe41e5d4fd
#
_entry.id   04a1f79c653e1f7b37a024fe41e5d4fd
#
_cell.length_a   1.000
_cell.length_b   1.000
_cell.length_c   1.000
_cell.angle_alpha   90.00
_cell.angle_beta   90.00
_cell.angle_gamma   90.00
#
_symmetry.space_group_name_H-M   'P 1'
#
loop_
_entity.id
_entity.type
_entity.pdbx_description
1 polymer ?
#
loop_
_entity_poly.entity_id
_entity_poly.type
_entity_poly.pdbx_seq_one_letter_code
_entity_poly.pdbx_strand_id
1 'polypeptide(L)'
;MAENIIQASDRSVSEVIEECLTSAAALGMDLSYSPSVLVEDISTLSIDAWREKRREMIGGSDAGTVMGAGSRSLTRLVLEKQGKWSAPPADRALQFIFDWGHAAETVSARHFGRVTGFEVYRDSRMFAHPQHPWMGGDVDAFCIDAEGYQCGIELKTANPMFLSRWHSGVYGEDATVYRQEYIWQIRHYMAVTNLFRWYLVIMFDNNADNVVMIRVDRDMHAEQELISAEENVWKNYVLTGMVPEDPTFEKNEYQELREGLALPKPDKSAERKLLAESDLNMLEEFIRLSDQKSDLDRQKKEIEERQNALRLHLEEELGGAAEGYLPSRSEPGKEYVVSNPLVTREGADLSKLKTLHPEIFQEVRTVSDSRRFSVKLKAAKRKKA
;
A
#
# COMPACT_ATOMS: atom_id res chain seq x y z
N MET A 1 11.74 19.49 -28.80
CA MET A 1 12.38 18.86 -27.65
C MET A 1 11.61 19.02 -26.33
N ALA A 2 10.45 19.68 -26.35
CA ALA A 2 9.54 19.71 -25.19
C ALA A 2 8.42 18.61 -25.25
N GLU A 3 8.55 17.68 -26.18
CA GLU A 3 7.50 16.67 -26.48
C GLU A 3 7.32 15.58 -25.42
N ASN A 4 8.21 15.52 -24.41
CA ASN A 4 8.15 14.47 -23.37
C ASN A 4 7.51 14.93 -22.05
N ILE A 5 7.03 16.19 -21.96
CA ILE A 5 6.30 16.64 -20.78
C ILE A 5 4.80 16.53 -21.08
N ILE A 6 4.13 15.64 -20.39
CA ILE A 6 2.68 15.53 -20.43
C ILE A 6 2.14 16.66 -19.55
N GLN A 7 1.53 17.65 -20.18
CA GLN A 7 0.93 18.78 -19.47
C GLN A 7 -0.54 18.47 -19.22
N ALA A 8 -0.95 18.51 -17.96
CA ALA A 8 -2.37 18.44 -17.60
C ALA A 8 -3.14 19.70 -18.04
N SER A 9 -2.45 20.84 -18.26
CA SER A 9 -3.02 22.10 -18.77
C SER A 9 -1.91 23.00 -19.30
N ASP A 10 -2.27 23.96 -20.18
CA ASP A 10 -1.34 24.98 -20.70
C ASP A 10 -1.29 26.24 -19.80
N ARG A 11 -1.82 26.19 -18.58
CA ARG A 11 -1.88 27.33 -17.65
C ARG A 11 -0.48 27.77 -17.21
N SER A 12 -0.27 29.08 -17.13
CA SER A 12 0.91 29.66 -16.49
C SER A 12 0.90 29.41 -14.97
N VAL A 13 2.04 29.50 -14.31
CA VAL A 13 2.09 29.38 -12.83
C VAL A 13 1.29 30.53 -12.18
N SER A 14 1.31 31.72 -12.76
CA SER A 14 0.55 32.87 -12.25
C SER A 14 -0.96 32.61 -12.22
N GLU A 15 -1.52 31.99 -13.28
CA GLU A 15 -2.94 31.61 -13.32
C GLU A 15 -3.27 30.55 -12.28
N VAL A 16 -2.38 29.56 -12.08
CA VAL A 16 -2.51 28.53 -11.03
C VAL A 16 -2.53 29.18 -9.64
N ILE A 17 -1.61 30.11 -9.37
CA ILE A 17 -1.53 30.83 -8.09
C ILE A 17 -2.83 31.61 -7.85
N GLU A 18 -3.34 32.38 -8.81
CA GLU A 18 -4.56 33.17 -8.67
C GLU A 18 -5.78 32.28 -8.37
N GLU A 19 -5.93 31.17 -9.09
CA GLU A 19 -6.97 30.18 -8.84
C GLU A 19 -6.86 29.55 -7.44
N CYS A 20 -5.64 29.16 -7.04
CA CYS A 20 -5.40 28.61 -5.71
C CYS A 20 -5.71 29.59 -4.59
N LEU A 21 -5.32 30.86 -4.73
CA LEU A 21 -5.62 31.90 -3.73
C LEU A 21 -7.14 32.13 -3.62
N THR A 22 -7.84 32.13 -4.75
CA THR A 22 -9.30 32.28 -4.78
C THR A 22 -9.99 31.10 -4.11
N SER A 23 -9.58 29.88 -4.46
CA SER A 23 -10.14 28.64 -3.90
C SER A 23 -9.82 28.50 -2.42
N ALA A 24 -8.57 28.79 -2.00
CA ALA A 24 -8.16 28.76 -0.61
C ALA A 24 -8.99 29.72 0.25
N ALA A 25 -9.21 30.94 -0.22
CA ALA A 25 -10.06 31.92 0.48
C ALA A 25 -11.50 31.41 0.65
N ALA A 26 -12.07 30.76 -0.37
CA ALA A 26 -13.40 30.15 -0.29
C ALA A 26 -13.47 28.97 0.69
N LEU A 27 -12.38 28.23 0.81
CA LEU A 27 -12.24 27.07 1.72
C LEU A 27 -11.78 27.46 3.14
N GLY A 28 -11.46 28.73 3.37
CA GLY A 28 -10.93 29.22 4.65
C GLY A 28 -9.50 28.76 4.95
N MET A 29 -8.73 28.42 3.92
CA MET A 29 -7.32 28.00 4.04
C MET A 29 -6.40 29.22 3.95
N ASP A 30 -5.37 29.26 4.78
CA ASP A 30 -4.35 30.31 4.78
C ASP A 30 -3.08 29.82 4.08
N LEU A 31 -2.74 30.44 2.97
CA LEU A 31 -1.52 30.17 2.19
C LEU A 31 -0.37 31.14 2.49
N SER A 32 -0.51 32.02 3.47
CA SER A 32 0.50 33.00 3.86
C SER A 32 1.55 32.40 4.82
N TYR A 33 2.09 31.22 4.49
CA TYR A 33 3.09 30.54 5.32
C TYR A 33 4.34 30.16 4.54
N SER A 34 5.42 29.94 5.27
CA SER A 34 6.61 29.24 4.80
C SER A 34 6.75 27.90 5.56
N PRO A 35 7.28 26.86 4.93
CA PRO A 35 7.48 25.58 5.61
C PRO A 35 8.38 25.71 6.83
N SER A 36 8.10 24.95 7.87
CA SER A 36 9.00 24.78 9.00
C SER A 36 10.11 23.79 8.64
N VAL A 37 11.33 24.02 9.10
CA VAL A 37 12.46 23.10 8.93
C VAL A 37 12.54 22.19 10.14
N LEU A 38 12.36 20.89 9.96
CA LEU A 38 12.47 19.87 11.02
C LEU A 38 13.90 19.36 11.20
N VAL A 39 14.62 19.22 10.08
CA VAL A 39 16.02 18.80 10.03
C VAL A 39 16.72 19.65 8.98
N GLU A 40 17.81 20.30 9.36
CA GLU A 40 18.57 21.17 8.45
C GLU A 40 19.32 20.39 7.37
N ASP A 41 19.77 19.17 7.68
CA ASP A 41 20.48 18.31 6.73
C ASP A 41 20.26 16.83 7.06
N ILE A 42 19.39 16.18 6.29
CA ILE A 42 19.08 14.75 6.44
C ILE A 42 20.27 13.85 6.15
N SER A 43 21.26 14.32 5.38
CA SER A 43 22.47 13.53 5.06
C SER A 43 23.34 13.26 6.28
N THR A 44 23.14 14.03 7.36
CA THR A 44 23.84 13.85 8.63
C THR A 44 23.19 12.79 9.52
N LEU A 45 21.98 12.35 9.20
CA LEU A 45 21.23 11.36 9.97
C LEU A 45 21.66 9.94 9.60
N SER A 46 21.73 9.07 10.61
CA SER A 46 21.72 7.64 10.35
C SER A 46 20.35 7.22 9.79
N ILE A 47 20.29 6.08 9.09
CA ILE A 47 19.03 5.52 8.58
C ILE A 47 18.00 5.35 9.71
N ASP A 48 18.42 4.92 10.89
CA ASP A 48 17.52 4.71 12.02
C ASP A 48 17.02 6.06 12.58
N ALA A 49 17.89 7.07 12.68
CA ALA A 49 17.49 8.42 13.11
C ALA A 49 16.52 9.06 12.10
N TRP A 50 16.74 8.87 10.81
CA TRP A 50 15.82 9.32 9.77
C TRP A 50 14.46 8.60 9.85
N ARG A 51 14.44 7.28 10.07
CA ARG A 51 13.21 6.52 10.28
C ARG A 51 12.44 6.98 11.51
N GLU A 52 13.13 7.27 12.63
CA GLU A 52 12.48 7.82 13.82
C GLU A 52 11.82 9.17 13.52
N LYS A 53 12.52 10.09 12.83
CA LYS A 53 11.91 11.35 12.41
C LYS A 53 10.67 11.15 11.55
N ARG A 54 10.68 10.22 10.63
CA ARG A 54 9.51 9.89 9.80
C ARG A 54 8.34 9.28 10.58
N ARG A 55 8.56 8.70 11.77
CA ARG A 55 7.46 8.24 12.63
C ARG A 55 6.73 9.39 13.30
N GLU A 56 7.39 10.51 13.52
CA GLU A 56 6.81 11.70 14.15
C GLU A 56 5.83 12.46 13.25
N MET A 57 5.63 12.01 11.99
CA MET A 57 4.79 12.68 11.00
C MET A 57 4.22 11.70 9.98
N ILE A 58 3.22 12.15 9.23
CA ILE A 58 2.81 11.55 7.96
C ILE A 58 3.72 12.15 6.88
N GLY A 59 4.43 11.31 6.14
CA GLY A 59 5.28 11.73 5.03
C GLY A 59 4.56 11.66 3.69
N GLY A 60 5.11 12.28 2.64
CA GLY A 60 4.50 12.28 1.31
C GLY A 60 4.19 10.87 0.78
N SER A 61 5.09 9.91 0.98
CA SER A 61 4.85 8.50 0.58
C SER A 61 3.74 7.80 1.39
N ASP A 62 3.27 8.39 2.50
CA ASP A 62 2.18 7.87 3.31
C ASP A 62 0.81 8.37 2.82
N ALA A 63 0.79 9.55 2.17
CA ALA A 63 -0.42 10.22 1.71
C ALA A 63 -1.31 9.34 0.84
N GLY A 64 -0.72 8.60 -0.11
CA GLY A 64 -1.46 7.64 -0.92
C GLY A 64 -2.18 6.57 -0.10
N THR A 65 -1.54 6.07 0.97
CA THR A 65 -2.17 5.11 1.90
C THR A 65 -3.33 5.74 2.67
N VAL A 66 -3.15 6.96 3.18
CA VAL A 66 -4.21 7.71 3.88
C VAL A 66 -5.44 7.91 2.99
N MET A 67 -5.22 8.19 1.71
CA MET A 67 -6.27 8.41 0.71
C MET A 67 -6.79 7.13 0.03
N GLY A 68 -6.41 5.95 0.54
CA GLY A 68 -6.87 4.67 0.00
C GLY A 68 -6.33 4.31 -1.39
N ALA A 69 -5.31 5.03 -1.87
CA ALA A 69 -4.65 4.80 -3.16
C ALA A 69 -3.30 4.09 -3.03
N GLY A 70 -2.81 3.88 -1.82
CA GLY A 70 -1.52 3.24 -1.54
C GLY A 70 -1.55 1.72 -1.66
N SER A 71 -0.37 1.13 -1.76
CA SER A 71 -0.19 -0.33 -1.86
C SER A 71 -0.17 -1.05 -0.51
N ARG A 72 -0.12 -0.33 0.60
CA ARG A 72 -0.15 -0.86 1.97
C ARG A 72 -1.44 -0.44 2.69
N SER A 73 -1.85 -1.21 3.71
CA SER A 73 -3.05 -0.87 4.49
C SER A 73 -2.83 0.33 5.41
N LEU A 74 -3.93 1.02 5.73
CA LEU A 74 -3.94 2.10 6.71
C LEU A 74 -3.53 1.59 8.10
N THR A 75 -3.92 0.37 8.45
CA THR A 75 -3.54 -0.29 9.72
C THR A 75 -2.01 -0.43 9.84
N ARG A 76 -1.34 -0.87 8.77
CA ARG A 76 0.12 -0.96 8.76
C ARG A 76 0.78 0.39 8.99
N LEU A 77 0.32 1.42 8.27
CA LEU A 77 0.80 2.78 8.45
C LEU A 77 0.63 3.27 9.90
N VAL A 78 -0.55 3.10 10.46
CA VAL A 78 -0.84 3.52 11.84
C VAL A 78 0.05 2.80 12.85
N LEU A 79 0.21 1.48 12.74
CA LEU A 79 1.08 0.70 13.64
C LEU A 79 2.56 1.10 13.51
N GLU A 80 3.01 1.44 12.30
CA GLU A 80 4.36 1.96 12.05
C GLU A 80 4.56 3.33 12.74
N LYS A 81 3.62 4.27 12.57
CA LYS A 81 3.68 5.60 13.21
C LYS A 81 3.58 5.52 14.73
N GLN A 82 2.84 4.57 15.28
CA GLN A 82 2.78 4.29 16.71
C GLN A 82 4.06 3.63 17.26
N GLY A 83 5.03 3.25 16.42
CA GLY A 83 6.21 2.49 16.81
C GLY A 83 5.91 1.06 17.28
N LYS A 84 4.68 0.56 17.02
CA LYS A 84 4.27 -0.80 17.40
C LYS A 84 4.66 -1.86 16.37
N TRP A 85 4.97 -1.43 15.17
CA TRP A 85 5.39 -2.29 14.07
C TRP A 85 6.57 -1.67 13.32
N SER A 86 7.47 -2.51 12.83
CA SER A 86 8.54 -2.10 11.93
C SER A 86 8.70 -3.12 10.82
N ALA A 87 9.00 -2.64 9.61
CA ALA A 87 9.28 -3.52 8.49
C ALA A 87 10.45 -4.46 8.83
N PRO A 88 10.36 -5.75 8.52
CA PRO A 88 11.52 -6.63 8.62
C PRO A 88 12.66 -6.12 7.74
N PRO A 89 13.92 -6.46 8.04
CA PRO A 89 15.04 -6.11 7.18
C PRO A 89 14.76 -6.54 5.73
N ALA A 90 15.04 -5.65 4.79
CA ALA A 90 14.89 -5.95 3.38
C ALA A 90 15.75 -7.16 3.01
N ASP A 91 15.19 -8.09 2.27
CA ASP A 91 15.97 -9.15 1.65
C ASP A 91 16.90 -8.57 0.55
N ARG A 92 17.76 -9.41 -0.01
CA ARG A 92 18.72 -8.97 -1.02
C ARG A 92 18.06 -8.35 -2.26
N ALA A 93 16.90 -8.85 -2.67
CA ALA A 93 16.21 -8.36 -3.87
C ALA A 93 15.55 -7.00 -3.61
N LEU A 94 14.88 -6.85 -2.47
CA LEU A 94 14.26 -5.60 -2.05
C LEU A 94 15.30 -4.52 -1.76
N GLN A 95 16.43 -4.88 -1.13
CA GLN A 95 17.53 -3.94 -0.90
C GLN A 95 18.09 -3.42 -2.23
N PHE A 96 18.28 -4.29 -3.23
CA PHE A 96 18.72 -3.87 -4.55
C PHE A 96 17.76 -2.87 -5.21
N ILE A 97 16.44 -3.06 -5.05
CA ILE A 97 15.43 -2.12 -5.58
C ILE A 97 15.58 -0.75 -4.92
N PHE A 98 15.79 -0.69 -3.60
CA PHE A 98 16.02 0.57 -2.89
C PHE A 98 17.31 1.26 -3.32
N ASP A 99 18.42 0.52 -3.40
CA ASP A 99 19.72 1.05 -3.83
C ASP A 99 19.65 1.58 -5.26
N TRP A 100 18.94 0.85 -6.15
CA TRP A 100 18.70 1.29 -7.53
C TRP A 100 17.85 2.57 -7.57
N GLY A 101 16.76 2.64 -6.80
CA GLY A 101 15.90 3.83 -6.70
C GLY A 101 16.74 5.06 -6.36
N HIS A 102 17.50 5.03 -5.27
CA HIS A 102 18.36 6.14 -4.83
C HIS A 102 19.44 6.52 -5.87
N ALA A 103 20.06 5.52 -6.51
CA ALA A 103 21.05 5.80 -7.55
C ALA A 103 20.41 6.47 -8.79
N ALA A 104 19.20 6.02 -9.15
CA ALA A 104 18.47 6.54 -10.30
C ALA A 104 17.97 7.97 -10.10
N GLU A 105 17.64 8.40 -8.88
CA GLU A 105 17.19 9.78 -8.61
C GLU A 105 18.17 10.83 -9.17
N THR A 106 19.47 10.66 -8.95
CA THR A 106 20.48 11.60 -9.43
C THR A 106 20.53 11.68 -10.96
N VAL A 107 20.35 10.53 -11.63
CA VAL A 107 20.33 10.45 -13.09
C VAL A 107 19.05 11.06 -13.63
N SER A 108 17.91 10.76 -13.03
CA SER A 108 16.58 11.28 -13.40
C SER A 108 16.50 12.80 -13.26
N ALA A 109 16.97 13.36 -12.14
CA ALA A 109 17.00 14.80 -11.91
C ALA A 109 17.85 15.53 -12.95
N ARG A 110 19.05 14.98 -13.26
CA ARG A 110 19.96 15.52 -14.29
C ARG A 110 19.34 15.42 -15.69
N HIS A 111 18.68 14.31 -15.99
CA HIS A 111 18.01 14.12 -17.28
C HIS A 111 16.86 15.13 -17.43
N PHE A 112 16.02 15.29 -16.41
CA PHE A 112 14.95 16.28 -16.39
C PHE A 112 15.49 17.69 -16.69
N GLY A 113 16.54 18.15 -16.00
CA GLY A 113 17.14 19.46 -16.25
C GLY A 113 17.69 19.61 -17.68
N ARG A 114 18.25 18.55 -18.27
CA ARG A 114 18.74 18.59 -19.68
C ARG A 114 17.62 18.70 -20.70
N VAL A 115 16.51 18.00 -20.48
CA VAL A 115 15.36 17.98 -21.40
C VAL A 115 14.57 19.29 -21.32
N THR A 116 14.33 19.78 -20.11
CA THR A 116 13.53 20.99 -19.87
C THR A 116 14.31 22.29 -20.01
N GLY A 117 15.63 22.24 -19.79
CA GLY A 117 16.46 23.44 -19.63
C GLY A 117 16.29 24.12 -18.27
N PHE A 118 15.57 23.52 -17.33
CA PHE A 118 15.35 24.09 -16.00
C PHE A 118 16.58 23.91 -15.12
N GLU A 119 16.78 24.88 -14.21
CA GLU A 119 17.81 24.75 -13.17
C GLU A 119 17.30 23.82 -12.08
N VAL A 120 17.95 22.63 -11.95
CA VAL A 120 17.57 21.60 -10.98
C VAL A 120 18.56 21.58 -9.84
N TYR A 121 18.06 21.54 -8.59
CA TYR A 121 18.89 21.47 -7.40
C TYR A 121 18.25 20.59 -6.33
N ARG A 122 19.06 20.11 -5.37
CA ARG A 122 18.62 19.33 -4.21
C ARG A 122 18.69 20.18 -2.96
N ASP A 123 17.76 19.92 -2.07
CA ASP A 123 17.71 20.49 -0.73
C ASP A 123 17.66 19.33 0.26
N SER A 124 18.64 19.24 1.13
CA SER A 124 18.74 18.15 2.12
C SER A 124 17.93 18.41 3.39
N ARG A 125 17.11 19.44 3.41
CA ARG A 125 16.25 19.74 4.56
C ARG A 125 15.02 18.83 4.57
N MET A 126 14.56 18.51 5.79
CA MET A 126 13.25 17.93 6.03
C MET A 126 12.30 19.03 6.48
N PHE A 127 11.15 19.11 5.83
CA PHE A 127 10.16 20.16 6.07
C PHE A 127 8.93 19.64 6.81
N ALA A 128 8.19 20.54 7.47
CA ALA A 128 6.84 20.30 7.96
C ALA A 128 5.94 21.49 7.67
N HIS A 129 4.64 21.20 7.55
CA HIS A 129 3.61 22.22 7.45
C HIS A 129 3.46 22.98 8.78
N PRO A 130 3.57 24.33 8.80
CA PRO A 130 3.59 25.06 10.07
C PRO A 130 2.27 25.02 10.84
N GLN A 131 1.14 24.88 10.15
CA GLN A 131 -0.19 24.80 10.75
C GLN A 131 -0.65 23.35 10.97
N HIS A 132 -0.03 22.37 10.28
CA HIS A 132 -0.35 20.94 10.34
C HIS A 132 0.93 20.14 10.63
N PRO A 133 1.48 20.19 11.86
CA PRO A 133 2.83 19.70 12.17
C PRO A 133 2.99 18.18 12.02
N TRP A 134 1.88 17.44 11.82
CA TRP A 134 1.91 16.02 11.47
C TRP A 134 2.20 15.78 9.98
N MET A 135 2.15 16.80 9.11
CA MET A 135 2.50 16.72 7.70
C MET A 135 3.96 17.15 7.51
N GLY A 136 4.77 16.29 6.93
CA GLY A 136 6.17 16.64 6.69
C GLY A 136 6.88 15.65 5.78
N GLY A 137 8.14 15.94 5.46
CA GLY A 137 9.00 15.07 4.68
C GLY A 137 10.15 15.78 4.01
N ASP A 138 10.95 15.01 3.35
CA ASP A 138 12.07 15.39 2.50
C ASP A 138 11.67 15.26 1.03
N VAL A 139 12.09 16.22 0.22
CA VAL A 139 11.74 16.34 -1.20
C VAL A 139 12.92 15.87 -2.05
N ASP A 140 12.66 15.09 -3.10
CA ASP A 140 13.71 14.51 -3.95
C ASP A 140 14.56 15.61 -4.64
N ALA A 141 13.92 16.62 -5.22
CA ALA A 141 14.58 17.75 -5.85
C ALA A 141 13.62 18.94 -6.05
N PHE A 142 14.21 20.08 -6.40
CA PHE A 142 13.51 21.30 -6.82
C PHE A 142 14.05 21.77 -8.17
N CYS A 143 13.27 22.61 -8.87
CA CYS A 143 13.76 23.33 -10.04
C CYS A 143 13.21 24.75 -10.07
N ILE A 144 13.85 25.60 -10.89
CA ILE A 144 13.29 26.85 -11.36
C ILE A 144 12.81 26.60 -12.78
N ASP A 145 11.52 26.80 -13.02
CA ASP A 145 10.92 26.58 -14.33
C ASP A 145 11.18 27.72 -15.32
N ALA A 146 10.64 27.62 -16.53
CA ALA A 146 10.83 28.62 -17.58
C ALA A 146 10.16 29.98 -17.24
N GLU A 147 9.22 30.00 -16.30
CA GLU A 147 8.55 31.22 -15.81
C GLU A 147 9.29 31.84 -14.62
N GLY A 148 10.40 31.20 -14.17
CA GLY A 148 11.21 31.66 -13.03
C GLY A 148 10.64 31.28 -11.66
N TYR A 149 9.66 30.36 -11.60
CA TYR A 149 9.10 29.87 -10.34
C TYR A 149 9.81 28.64 -9.83
N GLN A 150 9.90 28.57 -8.50
CA GLN A 150 10.36 27.35 -7.81
C GLN A 150 9.27 26.29 -7.86
N CYS A 151 9.62 25.11 -8.36
CA CYS A 151 8.76 23.94 -8.43
C CYS A 151 9.44 22.75 -7.75
N GLY A 152 8.66 21.82 -7.24
CA GLY A 152 9.18 20.55 -6.73
C GLY A 152 9.29 19.48 -7.82
N ILE A 153 10.10 18.48 -7.56
CA ILE A 153 10.26 17.31 -8.43
C ILE A 153 10.14 16.06 -7.58
N GLU A 154 9.28 15.14 -8.02
CA GLU A 154 9.17 13.78 -7.48
C GLU A 154 9.77 12.79 -8.48
N LEU A 155 10.73 11.99 -8.04
CA LEU A 155 11.51 11.08 -8.88
C LEU A 155 11.12 9.63 -8.60
N LYS A 156 10.68 8.90 -9.62
CA LYS A 156 10.26 7.50 -9.50
C LYS A 156 10.96 6.60 -10.52
N THR A 157 11.23 5.38 -10.11
CA THR A 157 11.58 4.28 -11.02
C THR A 157 10.41 3.32 -11.14
N ALA A 158 10.16 2.80 -12.32
CA ALA A 158 9.07 1.86 -12.56
C ALA A 158 9.54 0.71 -13.47
N ASN A 159 8.82 -0.42 -13.40
CA ASN A 159 9.10 -1.56 -14.26
C ASN A 159 8.78 -1.21 -15.73
N PRO A 160 9.67 -1.48 -16.69
CA PRO A 160 9.47 -1.24 -18.12
C PRO A 160 8.17 -1.86 -18.68
N MET A 161 7.66 -2.94 -18.09
CA MET A 161 6.37 -3.53 -18.51
C MET A 161 5.21 -2.54 -18.42
N PHE A 162 5.26 -1.56 -17.51
CA PHE A 162 4.20 -0.55 -17.38
C PHE A 162 4.28 0.55 -18.45
N LEU A 163 5.43 0.75 -19.08
CA LEU A 163 5.58 1.70 -20.18
C LEU A 163 4.69 1.35 -21.38
N SER A 164 4.52 0.07 -21.69
CA SER A 164 3.63 -0.39 -22.77
C SER A 164 2.17 0.01 -22.53
N ARG A 165 1.72 0.03 -21.27
CA ARG A 165 0.37 0.50 -20.91
C ARG A 165 0.25 2.01 -21.09
N TRP A 166 1.32 2.75 -20.84
CA TRP A 166 1.38 4.19 -21.10
C TRP A 166 1.22 4.49 -22.58
N HIS A 167 2.05 3.86 -23.42
CA HIS A 167 2.00 4.03 -24.88
C HIS A 167 0.70 3.50 -25.51
N SER A 168 0.03 2.53 -24.91
CA SER A 168 -1.27 2.03 -25.38
C SER A 168 -2.46 2.91 -25.01
N GLY A 169 -2.25 4.01 -24.30
CA GLY A 169 -3.30 4.91 -23.81
C GLY A 169 -4.17 4.31 -22.70
N VAL A 170 -3.74 3.22 -22.06
CA VAL A 170 -4.47 2.62 -20.90
C VAL A 170 -4.65 3.62 -19.77
N TYR A 171 -3.68 4.53 -19.60
CA TYR A 171 -3.77 5.61 -18.62
C TYR A 171 -4.42 6.89 -19.19
N GLY A 172 -4.84 6.88 -20.47
CA GLY A 172 -5.49 8.00 -21.13
C GLY A 172 -4.57 9.22 -21.32
N GLU A 173 -5.20 10.33 -21.70
CA GLU A 173 -4.52 11.63 -21.77
C GLU A 173 -4.36 12.26 -20.38
N ASP A 174 -5.14 11.82 -19.39
CA ASP A 174 -5.04 12.27 -18.01
C ASP A 174 -3.95 11.48 -17.27
N ALA A 175 -2.77 12.04 -17.26
CA ALA A 175 -1.61 11.48 -16.58
C ALA A 175 -1.80 11.33 -15.05
N THR A 176 -2.76 12.04 -14.47
CA THR A 176 -3.08 11.95 -13.02
C THR A 176 -3.76 10.64 -12.65
N VAL A 177 -4.26 9.88 -13.62
CA VAL A 177 -4.80 8.53 -13.42
C VAL A 177 -3.69 7.51 -13.15
N TYR A 178 -2.44 7.80 -13.54
CA TYR A 178 -1.31 6.91 -13.30
C TYR A 178 -0.91 6.93 -11.83
N ARG A 179 -1.09 5.78 -11.16
CA ARG A 179 -0.70 5.58 -9.75
C ARG A 179 -1.04 6.78 -8.88
N GLN A 180 -2.30 6.90 -8.53
CA GLN A 180 -2.86 7.98 -7.69
C GLN A 180 -2.05 8.22 -6.41
N GLU A 181 -1.34 7.19 -5.91
CA GLU A 181 -0.44 7.31 -4.76
C GLU A 181 0.66 8.36 -4.96
N TYR A 182 1.20 8.50 -6.20
CA TYR A 182 2.23 9.51 -6.50
C TYR A 182 1.64 10.92 -6.57
N ILE A 183 0.41 11.04 -7.05
CA ILE A 183 -0.29 12.31 -7.11
C ILE A 183 -0.62 12.81 -5.69
N TRP A 184 -1.07 11.92 -4.79
CA TRP A 184 -1.29 12.26 -3.39
C TRP A 184 0.01 12.61 -2.66
N GLN A 185 1.10 11.93 -2.97
CA GLN A 185 2.44 12.29 -2.46
C GLN A 185 2.84 13.69 -2.86
N ILE A 186 2.65 14.06 -4.13
CA ILE A 186 2.93 15.40 -4.67
C ILE A 186 2.04 16.45 -3.98
N ARG A 187 0.75 16.22 -3.84
CA ARG A 187 -0.18 17.12 -3.14
C ARG A 187 0.23 17.36 -1.69
N HIS A 188 0.66 16.31 -1.01
CA HIS A 188 1.21 16.43 0.34
C HIS A 188 2.43 17.37 0.37
N TYR A 189 3.37 17.19 -0.55
CA TYR A 189 4.53 18.07 -0.60
C TYR A 189 4.19 19.50 -1.01
N MET A 190 3.20 19.71 -1.87
CA MET A 190 2.70 21.03 -2.20
C MET A 190 2.14 21.74 -0.95
N ALA A 191 1.35 21.04 -0.13
CA ALA A 191 0.86 21.56 1.14
C ALA A 191 2.02 21.88 2.10
N VAL A 192 2.98 20.97 2.25
CA VAL A 192 4.12 21.15 3.18
C VAL A 192 5.00 22.33 2.74
N THR A 193 5.32 22.44 1.44
CA THR A 193 6.28 23.42 0.91
C THR A 193 5.65 24.73 0.47
N ASN A 194 4.32 24.78 0.37
CA ASN A 194 3.55 25.90 -0.18
C ASN A 194 3.89 26.23 -1.64
N LEU A 195 4.30 25.23 -2.42
CA LEU A 195 4.57 25.38 -3.85
C LEU A 195 3.33 25.07 -4.69
N PHE A 196 3.22 25.72 -5.85
CA PHE A 196 2.02 25.67 -6.68
C PHE A 196 2.14 24.73 -7.87
N ARG A 197 3.35 24.27 -8.21
CA ARG A 197 3.63 23.36 -9.32
C ARG A 197 4.66 22.33 -8.94
N TRP A 198 4.47 21.12 -9.48
CA TRP A 198 5.35 19.99 -9.27
C TRP A 198 5.56 19.20 -10.56
N TYR A 199 6.67 18.48 -10.65
CA TYR A 199 6.93 17.57 -11.77
C TYR A 199 7.12 16.16 -11.23
N LEU A 200 6.34 15.20 -11.75
CA LEU A 200 6.55 13.78 -11.55
C LEU A 200 7.41 13.26 -12.70
N VAL A 201 8.58 12.72 -12.38
CA VAL A 201 9.51 12.15 -13.37
C VAL A 201 9.63 10.66 -13.13
N ILE A 202 9.21 9.84 -14.09
CA ILE A 202 9.18 8.39 -13.98
C ILE A 202 10.17 7.81 -14.98
N MET A 203 11.20 7.14 -14.48
CA MET A 203 12.18 6.41 -15.27
C MET A 203 11.80 4.93 -15.32
N PHE A 204 11.50 4.39 -16.51
CA PHE A 204 11.09 2.99 -16.68
C PHE A 204 12.27 2.03 -16.90
N ASP A 205 13.38 2.53 -17.46
CA ASP A 205 14.61 1.78 -17.69
C ASP A 205 15.80 2.73 -17.90
N ASN A 206 16.85 2.27 -18.56
CA ASN A 206 18.05 3.06 -18.88
C ASN A 206 17.99 3.76 -20.25
N ASN A 207 16.82 3.80 -20.90
CA ASN A 207 16.61 4.52 -22.16
C ASN A 207 15.99 5.91 -21.87
N ALA A 208 16.64 6.96 -22.35
CA ALA A 208 16.17 8.34 -22.18
C ALA A 208 14.78 8.60 -22.79
N ASP A 209 14.41 7.86 -23.85
CA ASP A 209 13.11 7.98 -24.49
C ASP A 209 11.97 7.33 -23.66
N ASN A 210 12.33 6.54 -22.64
CA ASN A 210 11.40 5.86 -21.74
C ASN A 210 11.25 6.59 -20.40
N VAL A 211 11.54 7.89 -20.37
CA VAL A 211 11.28 8.74 -19.21
C VAL A 211 10.01 9.55 -19.43
N VAL A 212 9.07 9.41 -18.54
CA VAL A 212 7.80 10.16 -18.57
C VAL A 212 7.88 11.30 -17.57
N MET A 213 7.48 12.50 -18.00
CA MET A 213 7.49 13.72 -17.19
C MET A 213 6.08 14.30 -17.17
N ILE A 214 5.49 14.45 -15.97
CA ILE A 214 4.12 14.91 -15.79
C ILE A 214 4.14 16.18 -14.96
N ARG A 215 3.53 17.24 -15.46
CA ARG A 215 3.29 18.45 -14.68
C ARG A 215 2.03 18.29 -13.84
N VAL A 216 2.13 18.60 -12.56
CA VAL A 216 1.03 18.61 -11.61
C VAL A 216 0.91 20.02 -11.03
N ASP A 217 -0.23 20.65 -11.22
CA ASP A 217 -0.55 21.94 -10.62
C ASP A 217 -1.36 21.74 -9.33
N ARG A 218 -1.22 22.66 -8.36
CA ARG A 218 -1.87 22.58 -7.05
C ARG A 218 -3.39 22.65 -7.18
N ASP A 219 -4.09 21.87 -6.38
CA ASP A 219 -5.54 21.79 -6.31
C ASP A 219 -5.97 21.92 -4.84
N MET A 220 -6.57 23.06 -4.49
CA MET A 220 -6.90 23.39 -3.11
C MET A 220 -8.02 22.54 -2.54
N HIS A 221 -8.96 22.04 -3.36
CA HIS A 221 -10.02 21.15 -2.90
C HIS A 221 -9.45 19.77 -2.52
N ALA A 222 -8.62 19.21 -3.40
CA ALA A 222 -7.95 17.95 -3.12
C ALA A 222 -6.97 18.06 -1.94
N GLU A 223 -6.30 19.21 -1.79
CA GLU A 223 -5.41 19.45 -0.65
C GLU A 223 -6.18 19.52 0.68
N GLN A 224 -7.33 20.20 0.71
CA GLN A 224 -8.18 20.24 1.91
C GLN A 224 -8.67 18.83 2.30
N GLU A 225 -9.07 18.04 1.31
CA GLU A 225 -9.46 16.64 1.54
C GLU A 225 -8.31 15.84 2.15
N LEU A 226 -7.10 15.96 1.59
CA LEU A 226 -5.89 15.31 2.09
C LEU A 226 -5.56 15.72 3.52
N ILE A 227 -5.52 17.03 3.81
CA ILE A 227 -5.23 17.55 5.15
C ILE A 227 -6.24 16.99 6.16
N SER A 228 -7.53 16.99 5.81
CA SER A 228 -8.59 16.45 6.68
C SER A 228 -8.44 14.95 6.94
N ALA A 229 -8.07 14.19 5.91
CA ALA A 229 -7.85 12.75 6.03
C ALA A 229 -6.62 12.43 6.87
N GLU A 230 -5.51 13.13 6.65
CA GLU A 230 -4.28 12.97 7.43
C GLU A 230 -4.48 13.40 8.90
N GLU A 231 -5.19 14.49 9.14
CA GLU A 231 -5.58 14.93 10.49
C GLU A 231 -6.37 13.86 11.22
N ASN A 232 -7.38 13.27 10.55
CA ASN A 232 -8.19 12.19 11.11
C ASN A 232 -7.31 10.99 11.49
N VAL A 233 -6.41 10.56 10.58
CA VAL A 233 -5.50 9.43 10.85
C VAL A 233 -4.57 9.75 12.01
N TRP A 234 -3.97 10.93 12.01
CA TRP A 234 -3.03 11.32 13.04
C TRP A 234 -3.68 11.43 14.43
N LYS A 235 -4.77 12.21 14.53
CA LYS A 235 -5.42 12.50 15.82
C LYS A 235 -6.20 11.31 16.38
N ASN A 236 -6.92 10.56 15.53
CA ASN A 236 -7.82 9.53 16.00
C ASN A 236 -7.19 8.15 16.12
N TYR A 237 -6.10 7.88 15.41
CA TYR A 237 -5.46 6.58 15.45
C TYR A 237 -4.02 6.65 15.95
N VAL A 238 -3.16 7.51 15.36
CA VAL A 238 -1.73 7.53 15.75
C VAL A 238 -1.56 7.99 17.19
N LEU A 239 -2.12 9.14 17.56
CA LEU A 239 -1.97 9.71 18.91
C LEU A 239 -2.74 8.93 19.99
N THR A 240 -3.86 8.33 19.66
CA THR A 240 -4.67 7.57 20.63
C THR A 240 -4.16 6.16 20.85
N GLY A 241 -3.31 5.66 19.96
CA GLY A 241 -2.87 4.26 19.98
C GLY A 241 -3.92 3.27 19.47
N MET A 242 -5.04 3.76 18.93
CA MET A 242 -6.09 2.95 18.30
C MET A 242 -5.64 2.47 16.92
N VAL A 243 -6.31 1.44 16.42
CA VAL A 243 -6.12 0.91 15.07
C VAL A 243 -7.41 1.15 14.29
N PRO A 244 -7.35 1.49 12.99
CA PRO A 244 -8.54 1.65 12.16
C PRO A 244 -9.45 0.41 12.18
N GLU A 245 -10.77 0.62 12.21
CA GLU A 245 -11.75 -0.47 12.29
C GLU A 245 -11.93 -1.24 10.98
N ASP A 246 -11.54 -0.64 9.86
CA ASP A 246 -11.65 -1.27 8.54
C ASP A 246 -10.26 -1.63 7.96
N PRO A 247 -9.68 -2.74 8.42
CA PRO A 247 -8.43 -3.24 7.86
C PRO A 247 -8.73 -4.00 6.56
N THR A 248 -8.57 -3.35 5.43
CA THR A 248 -8.51 -4.03 4.12
C THR A 248 -7.19 -4.80 4.02
N PHE A 249 -7.10 -5.92 4.75
CA PHE A 249 -5.93 -6.78 4.68
C PHE A 249 -6.02 -7.75 3.52
N GLU A 250 -5.01 -7.77 2.67
CA GLU A 250 -4.70 -8.99 1.95
C GLU A 250 -4.16 -10.05 2.94
N LYS A 251 -4.42 -11.32 2.64
CA LYS A 251 -4.03 -12.45 3.52
C LYS A 251 -2.54 -12.44 3.89
N ASN A 252 -1.68 -11.99 2.97
CA ASN A 252 -0.24 -11.92 3.17
C ASN A 252 0.15 -10.76 4.09
N GLU A 253 -0.51 -9.62 3.99
CA GLU A 253 -0.24 -8.45 4.82
C GLU A 253 -0.51 -8.71 6.31
N TYR A 254 -1.59 -9.45 6.64
CA TYR A 254 -1.85 -9.84 8.02
C TYR A 254 -0.70 -10.66 8.63
N GLN A 255 -0.11 -11.57 7.84
CA GLN A 255 1.03 -12.38 8.30
C GLN A 255 2.27 -11.50 8.55
N GLU A 256 2.58 -10.59 7.65
CA GLU A 256 3.69 -9.63 7.79
C GLU A 256 3.50 -8.73 9.01
N LEU A 257 2.29 -8.18 9.20
CA LEU A 257 1.97 -7.36 10.36
C LEU A 257 2.15 -8.12 11.66
N ARG A 258 1.68 -9.36 11.70
CA ARG A 258 1.80 -10.22 12.88
C ARG A 258 3.24 -10.56 13.22
N GLU A 259 4.09 -10.79 12.24
CA GLU A 259 5.52 -11.05 12.41
C GLU A 259 6.25 -9.80 12.92
N GLY A 260 5.92 -8.62 12.37
CA GLY A 260 6.51 -7.34 12.75
C GLY A 260 6.10 -6.81 14.13
N LEU A 261 4.96 -7.29 14.70
CA LEU A 261 4.53 -6.90 16.05
C LEU A 261 5.43 -7.41 17.18
N ALA A 262 6.44 -8.26 16.88
CA ALA A 262 7.41 -8.78 17.85
C ALA A 262 6.78 -9.25 19.18
N LEU A 263 5.59 -9.84 19.13
CA LEU A 263 4.86 -10.24 20.33
C LEU A 263 5.66 -11.26 21.16
N PRO A 264 5.78 -11.05 22.48
CA PRO A 264 6.50 -11.99 23.35
C PRO A 264 5.88 -13.40 23.27
N LYS A 265 6.69 -14.45 23.46
CA LYS A 265 6.16 -15.82 23.50
C LYS A 265 5.14 -15.94 24.63
N PRO A 266 3.98 -16.59 24.40
CA PRO A 266 2.97 -16.77 25.43
C PRO A 266 3.51 -17.61 26.58
N ASP A 267 3.45 -17.08 27.79
CA ASP A 267 3.74 -17.81 29.02
C ASP A 267 2.44 -18.43 29.57
N LYS A 268 2.37 -19.76 29.64
CA LYS A 268 1.20 -20.46 30.15
C LYS A 268 1.03 -20.35 31.66
N SER A 269 2.10 -20.00 32.37
CA SER A 269 2.11 -19.78 33.82
C SER A 269 1.76 -18.35 34.21
N ALA A 270 1.78 -17.42 33.26
CA ALA A 270 1.42 -16.02 33.52
C ALA A 270 -0.04 -15.87 33.98
N GLU A 271 -0.27 -14.96 34.89
CA GLU A 271 -1.62 -14.59 35.31
C GLU A 271 -2.47 -14.07 34.14
N ARG A 272 -3.79 -14.25 34.26
CA ARG A 272 -4.74 -13.75 33.28
C ARG A 272 -4.69 -12.21 33.25
N LYS A 273 -4.39 -11.64 32.09
CA LYS A 273 -4.45 -10.19 31.89
C LYS A 273 -5.90 -9.75 31.74
N LEU A 274 -6.30 -8.73 32.51
CA LEU A 274 -7.55 -8.00 32.29
C LEU A 274 -7.35 -7.08 31.07
N LEU A 275 -8.22 -7.20 30.09
CA LEU A 275 -8.24 -6.32 28.93
C LEU A 275 -8.95 -5.00 29.29
N ALA A 276 -8.76 -3.97 28.48
CA ALA A 276 -9.44 -2.70 28.68
C ALA A 276 -10.92 -2.82 28.34
N GLU A 277 -11.75 -2.02 29.00
CA GLU A 277 -13.21 -1.98 28.72
C GLU A 277 -13.48 -1.48 27.28
N SER A 278 -12.61 -0.63 26.72
CA SER A 278 -12.64 -0.21 25.32
C SER A 278 -12.53 -1.35 24.30
N ASP A 279 -11.99 -2.52 24.72
CA ASP A 279 -11.85 -3.67 23.83
C ASP A 279 -13.14 -4.49 23.70
N LEU A 280 -14.18 -4.17 24.47
CA LEU A 280 -15.43 -4.95 24.55
C LEU A 280 -16.11 -5.07 23.18
N ASN A 281 -16.30 -3.94 22.48
CA ASN A 281 -16.95 -3.92 21.17
C ASN A 281 -16.18 -4.78 20.14
N MET A 282 -14.84 -4.71 20.13
CA MET A 282 -14.02 -5.56 19.27
C MET A 282 -14.16 -7.05 19.60
N LEU A 283 -14.26 -7.40 20.88
CA LEU A 283 -14.44 -8.79 21.29
C LEU A 283 -15.80 -9.34 20.87
N GLU A 284 -16.87 -8.55 21.02
CA GLU A 284 -18.21 -8.91 20.60
C GLU A 284 -18.30 -9.04 19.08
N GLU A 285 -17.73 -8.09 18.35
CA GLU A 285 -17.67 -8.13 16.89
C GLU A 285 -16.89 -9.35 16.38
N PHE A 286 -15.73 -9.66 16.99
CA PHE A 286 -14.96 -10.85 16.63
C PHE A 286 -15.77 -12.14 16.82
N ILE A 287 -16.55 -12.24 17.91
CA ILE A 287 -17.44 -13.39 18.16
C ILE A 287 -18.52 -13.47 17.08
N ARG A 288 -19.19 -12.35 16.80
CA ARG A 288 -20.22 -12.26 15.76
C ARG A 288 -19.71 -12.70 14.39
N LEU A 289 -18.53 -12.21 13.97
CA LEU A 289 -17.91 -12.59 12.70
C LEU A 289 -17.48 -14.07 12.69
N SER A 290 -17.06 -14.61 13.83
CA SER A 290 -16.72 -16.03 13.95
C SER A 290 -17.93 -16.93 13.78
N ASP A 291 -19.09 -16.54 14.32
CA ASP A 291 -20.36 -17.25 14.17
C ASP A 291 -20.86 -17.20 12.72
N GLN A 292 -20.82 -16.02 12.09
CA GLN A 292 -21.16 -15.87 10.66
C GLN A 292 -20.27 -16.74 9.77
N LYS A 293 -18.96 -16.76 10.02
CA LYS A 293 -18.03 -17.62 9.27
C LYS A 293 -18.39 -19.08 9.42
N SER A 294 -18.70 -19.53 10.64
CA SER A 294 -19.11 -20.91 10.90
C SER A 294 -20.38 -21.30 10.13
N ASP A 295 -21.35 -20.38 10.06
CA ASP A 295 -22.59 -20.59 9.29
C ASP A 295 -22.34 -20.66 7.77
N LEU A 296 -21.47 -19.78 7.25
CA LEU A 296 -21.07 -19.81 5.84
C LEU A 296 -20.29 -21.10 5.50
N ASP A 297 -19.41 -21.56 6.39
CA ASP A 297 -18.69 -22.82 6.20
C ASP A 297 -19.65 -24.03 6.16
N ARG A 298 -20.73 -24.02 6.99
CA ARG A 298 -21.77 -25.04 6.96
C ARG A 298 -22.54 -25.00 5.63
N GLN A 299 -22.99 -23.81 5.19
CA GLN A 299 -23.70 -23.65 3.90
C GLN A 299 -22.83 -24.08 2.73
N LYS A 300 -21.55 -23.72 2.75
CA LYS A 300 -20.57 -24.15 1.75
C LYS A 300 -20.48 -25.68 1.69
N LYS A 301 -20.42 -26.34 2.84
CA LYS A 301 -20.36 -27.81 2.92
C LYS A 301 -21.62 -28.47 2.34
N GLU A 302 -22.81 -27.94 2.65
CA GLU A 302 -24.08 -28.41 2.09
C GLU A 302 -24.11 -28.28 0.55
N ILE A 303 -23.59 -27.15 0.03
CA ILE A 303 -23.48 -26.94 -1.43
C ILE A 303 -22.49 -27.94 -2.04
N GLU A 304 -21.32 -28.14 -1.41
CA GLU A 304 -20.29 -29.09 -1.88
C GLU A 304 -20.83 -30.53 -1.88
N GLU A 305 -21.58 -30.94 -0.87
CA GLU A 305 -22.22 -32.25 -0.80
C GLU A 305 -23.22 -32.43 -1.95
N ARG A 306 -24.04 -31.39 -2.24
CA ARG A 306 -24.95 -31.42 -3.37
C ARG A 306 -24.25 -31.46 -4.72
N GLN A 307 -23.19 -30.66 -4.87
CA GLN A 307 -22.38 -30.70 -6.10
C GLN A 307 -21.73 -32.08 -6.30
N ASN A 308 -21.21 -32.70 -5.24
CA ASN A 308 -20.61 -34.02 -5.30
C ASN A 308 -21.62 -35.10 -5.71
N ALA A 309 -22.86 -35.02 -5.24
CA ALA A 309 -23.91 -35.93 -5.63
C ALA A 309 -24.27 -35.79 -7.14
N LEU A 310 -24.37 -34.54 -7.63
CA LEU A 310 -24.59 -34.26 -9.05
C LEU A 310 -23.38 -34.71 -9.91
N ARG A 311 -22.19 -34.47 -9.42
CA ARG A 311 -20.93 -34.87 -10.07
C ARG A 311 -20.88 -36.41 -10.23
N LEU A 312 -21.18 -37.15 -9.18
CA LEU A 312 -21.18 -38.61 -9.23
C LEU A 312 -22.13 -39.14 -10.32
N HIS A 313 -23.32 -38.55 -10.42
CA HIS A 313 -24.27 -38.91 -11.47
C HIS A 313 -23.75 -38.59 -12.88
N LEU A 314 -23.13 -37.41 -13.08
CA LEU A 314 -22.54 -37.04 -14.36
C LEU A 314 -21.33 -37.91 -14.75
N GLU A 315 -20.52 -38.32 -13.77
CA GLU A 315 -19.40 -39.25 -13.96
C GLU A 315 -19.91 -40.64 -14.37
N GLU A 316 -21.03 -41.10 -13.79
CA GLU A 316 -21.70 -42.36 -14.18
C GLU A 316 -22.22 -42.29 -15.62
N GLU A 317 -22.86 -41.18 -15.99
CA GLU A 317 -23.35 -40.97 -17.37
C GLU A 317 -22.22 -40.87 -18.40
N LEU A 318 -21.07 -40.28 -18.04
CA LEU A 318 -19.89 -40.25 -18.90
C LEU A 318 -19.31 -41.64 -19.17
N GLY A 319 -19.45 -42.56 -18.19
CA GLY A 319 -18.86 -43.89 -18.27
C GLY A 319 -17.33 -43.81 -18.46
N GLY A 320 -16.83 -44.27 -19.59
CA GLY A 320 -15.40 -44.23 -19.92
C GLY A 320 -14.97 -43.01 -20.78
N ALA A 321 -15.87 -42.10 -21.09
CA ALA A 321 -15.55 -40.92 -21.89
C ALA A 321 -14.84 -39.85 -21.04
N ALA A 322 -13.80 -39.23 -21.62
CA ALA A 322 -13.11 -38.11 -20.97
C ALA A 322 -13.93 -36.81 -21.07
N GLU A 323 -14.89 -36.73 -21.97
CA GLU A 323 -15.74 -35.57 -22.20
C GLU A 323 -17.13 -35.98 -22.71
N GLY A 324 -18.15 -35.28 -22.23
CA GLY A 324 -19.54 -35.36 -22.70
C GLY A 324 -20.10 -33.96 -22.88
N TYR A 325 -21.12 -33.83 -23.76
CA TYR A 325 -21.75 -32.55 -24.01
C TYR A 325 -23.26 -32.63 -24.16
N LEU A 326 -23.94 -31.51 -23.89
CA LEU A 326 -25.37 -31.36 -24.13
C LEU A 326 -25.67 -29.94 -24.63
N PRO A 327 -26.34 -29.75 -25.79
CA PRO A 327 -26.72 -28.41 -26.26
C PRO A 327 -27.57 -27.66 -25.25
N SER A 328 -27.26 -26.37 -25.05
CA SER A 328 -28.03 -25.51 -24.15
C SER A 328 -29.41 -25.21 -24.74
N ARG A 329 -30.48 -25.36 -23.93
CA ARG A 329 -31.83 -24.98 -24.31
C ARG A 329 -32.11 -23.48 -24.12
N SER A 330 -31.40 -22.83 -23.22
CA SER A 330 -31.58 -21.43 -22.88
C SER A 330 -30.72 -20.47 -23.73
N GLU A 331 -29.59 -20.96 -24.26
CA GLU A 331 -28.65 -20.16 -25.04
C GLU A 331 -28.34 -20.82 -26.39
N PRO A 332 -29.04 -20.44 -27.49
CA PRO A 332 -28.82 -21.02 -28.80
C PRO A 332 -27.36 -20.89 -29.27
N GLY A 333 -26.78 -21.97 -29.73
CA GLY A 333 -25.38 -22.02 -30.20
C GLY A 333 -24.35 -22.27 -29.10
N LYS A 334 -24.79 -22.48 -27.84
CA LYS A 334 -23.93 -22.93 -26.73
C LYS A 334 -24.27 -24.36 -26.32
N GLU A 335 -23.31 -25.00 -25.65
CA GLU A 335 -23.47 -26.34 -25.09
C GLU A 335 -22.85 -26.42 -23.70
N TYR A 336 -23.39 -27.27 -22.84
CA TYR A 336 -22.76 -27.68 -21.60
C TYR A 336 -21.76 -28.78 -21.91
N VAL A 337 -20.54 -28.64 -21.41
CA VAL A 337 -19.46 -29.62 -21.55
C VAL A 337 -19.10 -30.16 -20.17
N VAL A 338 -19.10 -31.47 -20.02
CA VAL A 338 -18.60 -32.16 -18.82
C VAL A 338 -17.28 -32.81 -19.19
N SER A 339 -16.20 -32.44 -18.50
CA SER A 339 -14.86 -32.98 -18.76
C SER A 339 -14.33 -33.68 -17.50
N ASN A 340 -13.90 -34.92 -17.64
CA ASN A 340 -13.35 -35.75 -16.55
C ASN A 340 -12.09 -36.53 -17.01
N PRO A 341 -11.03 -35.83 -17.46
CA PRO A 341 -9.81 -36.47 -17.91
C PRO A 341 -9.04 -37.09 -16.74
N LEU A 342 -8.39 -38.21 -16.99
CA LEU A 342 -7.46 -38.79 -16.04
C LEU A 342 -6.21 -37.90 -15.93
N VAL A 343 -5.93 -37.38 -14.73
CA VAL A 343 -4.74 -36.58 -14.44
C VAL A 343 -3.87 -37.34 -13.45
N THR A 344 -2.68 -37.76 -13.89
CA THR A 344 -1.68 -38.39 -13.00
C THR A 344 -0.81 -37.28 -12.36
N ARG A 345 -0.71 -37.32 -11.04
CA ARG A 345 0.20 -36.45 -10.29
C ARG A 345 1.13 -37.32 -9.44
N GLU A 346 2.41 -37.04 -9.52
CA GLU A 346 3.38 -37.63 -8.61
C GLU A 346 3.48 -36.84 -7.32
N GLY A 347 3.57 -37.49 -6.19
CA GLY A 347 3.71 -36.90 -4.87
C GLY A 347 4.53 -37.77 -3.94
N ALA A 348 5.09 -37.19 -2.89
CA ALA A 348 5.82 -37.92 -1.85
C ALA A 348 4.89 -38.34 -0.71
N ASP A 349 4.93 -39.63 -0.34
CA ASP A 349 4.28 -40.15 0.87
C ASP A 349 5.20 -39.89 2.07
N LEU A 350 4.96 -38.78 2.77
CA LEU A 350 5.77 -38.37 3.92
C LEU A 350 5.66 -39.37 5.08
N SER A 351 4.58 -40.14 5.21
CA SER A 351 4.41 -41.15 6.23
C SER A 351 5.31 -42.36 5.96
N LYS A 352 5.37 -42.79 4.70
CA LYS A 352 6.32 -43.82 4.27
C LYS A 352 7.77 -43.35 4.36
N LEU A 353 8.05 -42.10 3.95
CA LEU A 353 9.38 -41.51 4.06
C LEU A 353 9.88 -41.53 5.51
N LYS A 354 9.03 -41.11 6.46
CA LYS A 354 9.34 -41.12 7.90
C LYS A 354 9.63 -42.50 8.42
N THR A 355 8.96 -43.54 7.90
CA THR A 355 9.09 -44.92 8.37
C THR A 355 10.27 -45.65 7.73
N LEU A 356 10.47 -45.47 6.42
CA LEU A 356 11.48 -46.19 5.65
C LEU A 356 12.84 -45.48 5.59
N HIS A 357 12.83 -44.13 5.67
CA HIS A 357 14.01 -43.28 5.55
C HIS A 357 13.97 -42.15 6.59
N PRO A 358 14.04 -42.49 7.90
CA PRO A 358 13.91 -41.52 8.98
C PRO A 358 15.00 -40.42 8.97
N GLU A 359 16.20 -40.74 8.50
CA GLU A 359 17.30 -39.79 8.33
C GLU A 359 16.98 -38.73 7.30
N ILE A 360 16.48 -39.09 6.11
CA ILE A 360 16.09 -38.17 5.07
C ILE A 360 14.87 -37.31 5.53
N PHE A 361 13.92 -37.96 6.21
CA PHE A 361 12.77 -37.23 6.78
C PHE A 361 13.20 -36.18 7.79
N GLN A 362 14.18 -36.42 8.65
CA GLN A 362 14.70 -35.46 9.62
C GLN A 362 15.42 -34.28 8.92
N GLU A 363 16.15 -34.56 7.86
CA GLU A 363 16.88 -33.56 7.07
C GLU A 363 15.91 -32.57 6.39
N VAL A 364 14.80 -33.08 5.84
CA VAL A 364 13.80 -32.22 5.11
C VAL A 364 12.66 -31.72 5.99
N ARG A 365 12.62 -32.15 7.26
CA ARG A 365 11.56 -31.77 8.20
C ARG A 365 11.68 -30.30 8.59
N THR A 366 10.60 -29.55 8.42
CA THR A 366 10.45 -28.20 8.96
C THR A 366 9.58 -28.23 10.23
N VAL A 367 9.97 -27.47 11.24
CA VAL A 367 9.18 -27.25 12.46
C VAL A 367 8.85 -25.78 12.54
N SER A 368 7.56 -25.46 12.64
CA SER A 368 7.08 -24.09 12.82
C SER A 368 6.27 -23.97 14.11
N ASP A 369 6.52 -22.91 14.87
CA ASP A 369 5.68 -22.52 15.99
C ASP A 369 4.48 -21.73 15.49
N SER A 370 3.26 -22.06 15.94
CA SER A 370 2.06 -21.30 15.63
C SER A 370 1.31 -20.92 16.91
N ARG A 371 0.64 -19.76 16.89
CA ARG A 371 -0.24 -19.31 17.98
C ARG A 371 -1.68 -19.65 17.62
N ARG A 372 -2.41 -20.31 18.53
CA ARG A 372 -3.83 -20.54 18.37
C ARG A 372 -4.60 -19.40 19.06
N PHE A 373 -4.98 -18.39 18.28
CA PHE A 373 -5.84 -17.31 18.74
C PHE A 373 -7.30 -17.78 18.83
N SER A 374 -8.02 -17.44 19.91
CA SER A 374 -9.46 -17.66 20.02
C SER A 374 -10.07 -16.67 20.99
N VAL A 375 -11.28 -16.19 20.67
CA VAL A 375 -12.14 -15.41 21.55
C VAL A 375 -13.36 -16.28 21.87
N LYS A 376 -13.72 -16.42 23.15
CA LYS A 376 -14.88 -17.21 23.60
C LYS A 376 -15.51 -16.57 24.81
N LEU A 377 -16.83 -16.41 24.79
CA LEU A 377 -17.61 -16.05 25.99
C LEU A 377 -17.70 -17.28 26.91
N LYS A 378 -17.21 -17.15 28.14
CA LYS A 378 -17.25 -18.24 29.15
C LYS A 378 -17.76 -17.69 30.47
N ALA A 379 -18.41 -18.57 31.27
CA ALA A 379 -18.77 -18.22 32.64
C ALA A 379 -17.53 -17.78 33.42
N ALA A 380 -17.67 -16.67 34.15
CA ALA A 380 -16.58 -16.13 34.99
C ALA A 380 -16.18 -17.19 36.05
N LYS A 381 -14.86 -17.39 36.22
CA LYS A 381 -14.37 -18.26 37.30
C LYS A 381 -14.74 -17.60 38.64
N ARG A 382 -15.53 -18.28 39.50
CA ARG A 382 -15.73 -17.83 40.87
C ARG A 382 -14.37 -17.73 41.56
N LYS A 383 -14.06 -16.55 42.12
CA LYS A 383 -12.92 -16.44 43.04
C LYS A 383 -13.15 -17.43 44.18
N LYS A 384 -12.23 -18.38 44.38
CA LYS A 384 -12.20 -19.12 45.64
C LYS A 384 -11.90 -18.09 46.72
N ALA A 385 -12.81 -17.98 47.67
CA ALA A 385 -12.65 -17.16 48.87
C ALA A 385 -11.51 -17.70 49.72
#